data_29373b3b504bc3cc31a8506071acfe95
#
_entry.id   29373b3b504bc3cc31a8506071acfe95
#
_cell.length_a   1.000
_cell.length_b   1.000
_cell.length_c   1.000
_cell.angle_alpha   90.00
_cell.angle_beta   90.00
_cell.angle_gamma   90.00
#
_symmetry.space_group_name_H-M   'P 1'
#
loop_
_entity.id
_entity.type
_entity.pdbx_description
1 polymer ?
#
loop_
_entity_poly.entity_id
_entity_poly.type
_entity_poly.pdbx_seq_one_letter_code
_entity_poly.pdbx_strand_id
1 'polypeptide(L)'
;MHTDTTFDLWVLTGKHWREDLLNIAHIYFPQTKGRKVTLRLETTDQDGCPRFHTDRTHLRLLCTYLGPGTEWLRNDQANREAQLAGAPNSEILLADKPSQLGRFWVGLLKGSAFPGNSLNGLIHRSPPSQGPGVNRVLFCLDS
;
A
#
# COMPACT_ATOMS: atom_id res chain seq x y z
N MET A 1 -2.97 24.25 11.98
CA MET A 1 -4.28 23.60 11.81
C MET A 1 -4.21 22.23 12.45
N HIS A 2 -4.79 22.07 13.64
CA HIS A 2 -5.02 20.75 14.23
C HIS A 2 -6.14 20.09 13.41
N THR A 3 -5.79 19.18 12.52
CA THR A 3 -6.78 18.26 11.97
C THR A 3 -7.13 17.31 13.09
N ASP A 4 -8.36 17.43 13.56
CA ASP A 4 -8.91 16.61 14.64
C ASP A 4 -8.88 15.14 14.23
N THR A 5 -7.85 14.43 14.69
CA THR A 5 -7.64 13.00 14.42
C THR A 5 -8.83 12.16 14.92
N THR A 6 -9.58 12.68 15.85
CA THR A 6 -10.78 12.04 16.42
C THR A 6 -11.93 12.01 15.43
N PHE A 7 -12.10 13.03 14.60
CA PHE A 7 -13.18 13.09 13.62
C PHE A 7 -13.03 12.01 12.52
N ASP A 8 -11.80 11.80 12.06
CA ASP A 8 -11.52 10.78 11.04
C ASP A 8 -11.80 9.35 11.54
N LEU A 9 -11.60 9.09 12.83
CA LEU A 9 -11.90 7.79 13.44
C LEU A 9 -13.41 7.51 13.54
N TRP A 10 -14.22 8.53 13.78
CA TRP A 10 -15.68 8.41 13.85
C TRP A 10 -16.31 8.05 12.50
N VAL A 11 -15.76 8.55 11.43
CA VAL A 11 -16.19 8.20 10.05
C VAL A 11 -15.92 6.72 9.75
N LEU A 12 -14.91 6.13 10.38
CA LEU A 12 -14.50 4.74 10.16
C LEU A 12 -15.20 3.73 11.08
N THR A 13 -15.99 4.18 12.06
CA THR A 13 -16.67 3.27 13.00
C THR A 13 -18.05 2.82 12.50
N GLY A 14 -18.41 1.56 12.74
CA GLY A 14 -19.75 1.03 12.53
C GLY A 14 -20.09 0.70 11.07
N LYS A 15 -21.33 0.98 10.69
CA LYS A 15 -21.93 0.56 9.42
C LYS A 15 -21.17 1.07 8.19
N HIS A 16 -20.73 2.31 8.21
CA HIS A 16 -20.07 2.95 7.07
C HIS A 16 -18.71 2.32 6.74
N TRP A 17 -17.91 1.97 7.74
CA TRP A 17 -16.65 1.28 7.50
C TRP A 17 -16.84 -0.09 6.87
N ARG A 18 -17.80 -0.87 7.40
CA ARG A 18 -18.13 -2.17 6.83
C ARG A 18 -18.57 -2.05 5.37
N GLU A 19 -19.43 -1.08 5.07
CA GLU A 19 -19.90 -0.82 3.71
C GLU A 19 -18.73 -0.46 2.78
N ASP A 20 -17.81 0.38 3.23
CA ASP A 20 -16.64 0.77 2.45
C ASP A 20 -15.73 -0.42 2.15
N LEU A 21 -15.40 -1.24 3.16
CA LEU A 21 -14.61 -2.46 2.97
C LEU A 21 -15.27 -3.44 2.00
N LEU A 22 -16.59 -3.60 2.08
CA LEU A 22 -17.36 -4.45 1.15
C LEU A 22 -17.33 -3.89 -0.28
N ASN A 23 -17.48 -2.58 -0.45
CA ASN A 23 -17.40 -1.94 -1.76
C ASN A 23 -16.02 -2.12 -2.38
N ILE A 24 -14.94 -1.92 -1.61
CA ILE A 24 -13.57 -2.16 -2.05
C ILE A 24 -13.37 -3.64 -2.44
N ALA A 25 -13.89 -4.56 -1.64
CA ALA A 25 -13.82 -5.99 -1.94
C ALA A 25 -14.58 -6.35 -3.23
N HIS A 26 -15.76 -5.78 -3.46
CA HIS A 26 -16.52 -5.98 -4.71
C HIS A 26 -15.76 -5.50 -5.95
N ILE A 27 -14.95 -4.45 -5.84
CA ILE A 27 -14.08 -3.98 -6.93
C ILE A 27 -12.92 -4.97 -7.16
N TYR A 28 -12.38 -5.53 -6.08
CA TYR A 28 -11.19 -6.38 -6.13
C TYR A 28 -11.45 -7.80 -6.59
N PHE A 29 -12.48 -8.46 -6.06
CA PHE A 29 -12.73 -9.89 -6.30
C PHE A 29 -12.85 -10.28 -7.78
N PRO A 30 -13.55 -9.54 -8.66
CA PRO A 30 -13.61 -9.87 -10.07
C PRO A 30 -12.23 -9.90 -10.75
N GLN A 31 -11.28 -9.12 -10.26
CA GLN A 31 -9.92 -9.01 -10.82
C GLN A 31 -9.04 -10.23 -10.47
N THR A 32 -9.41 -10.98 -9.44
CA THR A 32 -8.61 -12.13 -8.96
C THR A 32 -8.80 -13.38 -9.80
N LYS A 33 -9.83 -13.43 -10.64
CA LYS A 33 -10.17 -14.60 -11.48
C LYS A 33 -10.30 -15.90 -10.66
N GLY A 34 -10.96 -15.80 -9.50
CA GLY A 34 -11.20 -16.96 -8.64
C GLY A 34 -10.00 -17.41 -7.78
N ARG A 35 -8.92 -16.64 -7.74
CA ARG A 35 -7.79 -16.94 -6.86
C ARG A 35 -8.17 -16.76 -5.39
N LYS A 36 -7.48 -17.50 -4.54
CA LYS A 36 -7.59 -17.29 -3.08
C LYS A 36 -7.18 -15.86 -2.74
N VAL A 37 -7.98 -15.22 -1.90
CA VAL A 37 -7.73 -13.86 -1.41
C VAL A 37 -7.43 -13.90 0.08
N THR A 38 -6.36 -13.24 0.48
CA THR A 38 -6.04 -12.98 1.89
C THR A 38 -6.41 -11.54 2.22
N LEU A 39 -7.26 -11.36 3.23
CA LEU A 39 -7.63 -10.05 3.76
C LEU A 39 -6.81 -9.77 5.02
N ARG A 40 -6.26 -8.56 5.10
CA ARG A 40 -5.58 -8.05 6.29
C ARG A 40 -6.10 -6.65 6.62
N LEU A 41 -6.35 -6.44 7.89
CA LEU A 41 -6.57 -5.13 8.47
C LEU A 41 -5.49 -4.94 9.54
N GLU A 42 -4.55 -4.09 9.27
CA GLU A 42 -3.36 -3.92 10.09
C GLU A 42 -3.38 -2.56 10.79
N THR A 43 -3.10 -2.57 12.08
CA THR A 43 -2.78 -1.37 12.85
C THR A 43 -1.33 -1.46 13.29
N THR A 44 -0.54 -0.42 13.01
CA THR A 44 0.86 -0.40 13.40
C THR A 44 1.31 1.02 13.74
N ASP A 45 2.15 1.13 14.74
CA ASP A 45 2.91 2.33 15.13
C ASP A 45 4.38 2.24 14.70
N GLN A 46 4.75 1.11 14.05
CA GLN A 46 6.10 0.83 13.60
C GLN A 46 6.22 0.89 12.08
N ASP A 47 7.45 0.96 11.61
CA ASP A 47 7.75 0.79 10.19
C ASP A 47 7.32 -0.62 9.75
N GLY A 48 6.49 -0.68 8.72
CA GLY A 48 6.23 -1.93 8.03
C GLY A 48 7.48 -2.37 7.25
N CYS A 49 7.36 -2.70 5.97
CA CYS A 49 8.54 -2.93 5.13
C CYS A 49 9.11 -1.59 4.64
N PRO A 50 10.21 -1.06 5.23
CA PRO A 50 10.75 0.26 4.88
C PRO A 50 11.58 0.25 3.59
N ARG A 51 11.86 -0.94 3.04
CA ARG A 51 12.61 -1.09 1.79
C ARG A 51 11.70 -1.02 0.59
N PHE A 52 12.13 -0.32 -0.47
CA PHE A 52 11.48 -0.41 -1.76
C PHE A 52 11.57 -1.81 -2.32
N HIS A 53 10.42 -2.42 -2.57
CA HIS A 53 10.31 -3.80 -3.05
C HIS A 53 9.13 -3.95 -4.03
N THR A 54 9.07 -5.09 -4.67
CA THR A 54 7.91 -5.56 -5.43
C THR A 54 7.32 -6.77 -4.73
N ASP A 55 6.00 -6.90 -4.75
CA ASP A 55 5.32 -8.07 -4.22
C ASP A 55 5.42 -9.27 -5.17
N ARG A 56 5.41 -10.45 -4.59
CA ARG A 56 5.27 -11.71 -5.33
C ARG A 56 3.81 -12.12 -5.53
N THR A 57 2.87 -11.28 -5.17
CA THR A 57 1.44 -11.51 -5.35
C THR A 57 1.03 -11.37 -6.83
N HIS A 58 -0.15 -11.89 -7.17
CA HIS A 58 -0.80 -11.60 -8.44
C HIS A 58 -1.30 -10.13 -8.44
N LEU A 59 -2.18 -9.81 -7.51
CA LEU A 59 -2.67 -8.46 -7.27
C LEU A 59 -2.65 -8.16 -5.78
N ARG A 60 -2.38 -6.90 -5.45
CA ARG A 60 -2.57 -6.35 -4.11
C ARG A 60 -3.42 -5.11 -4.18
N LEU A 61 -4.45 -5.04 -3.35
CA LEU A 61 -5.19 -3.81 -3.11
C LEU A 61 -4.80 -3.25 -1.75
N LEU A 62 -4.56 -1.94 -1.70
CA LEU A 62 -4.22 -1.21 -0.48
C LEU A 62 -5.16 -0.02 -0.32
N CYS A 63 -5.61 0.22 0.92
CA CYS A 63 -6.30 1.44 1.32
C CYS A 63 -5.83 1.84 2.73
N THR A 64 -5.27 3.03 2.88
CA THR A 64 -4.87 3.56 4.20
C THR A 64 -5.98 4.41 4.77
N TYR A 65 -6.49 4.03 5.94
CA TYR A 65 -7.57 4.72 6.64
C TYR A 65 -7.05 5.74 7.65
N LEU A 66 -5.92 5.47 8.27
CA LEU A 66 -5.27 6.36 9.23
C LEU A 66 -3.77 6.38 8.99
N GLY A 67 -3.14 7.52 9.26
CA GLY A 67 -1.71 7.72 9.10
C GLY A 67 -1.28 7.92 7.63
N PRO A 68 0.03 7.86 7.35
CA PRO A 68 0.56 8.08 6.02
C PRO A 68 0.30 6.89 5.09
N GLY A 69 0.00 7.17 3.83
CA GLY A 69 -0.24 6.16 2.81
C GLY A 69 1.04 5.48 2.32
N THR A 70 0.87 4.38 1.62
CA THR A 70 1.97 3.64 0.99
C THR A 70 2.73 4.51 0.00
N GLU A 71 4.05 4.49 0.08
CA GLU A 71 4.93 5.14 -0.89
C GLU A 71 5.19 4.22 -2.08
N TRP A 72 5.24 4.78 -3.28
CA TRP A 72 5.47 4.05 -4.51
C TRP A 72 6.29 4.85 -5.51
N LEU A 73 6.89 4.16 -6.48
CA LEU A 73 7.74 4.77 -7.49
C LEU A 73 7.13 4.62 -8.89
N ARG A 74 7.05 5.72 -9.62
CA ARG A 74 6.87 5.68 -11.06
C ARG A 74 8.13 5.11 -11.72
N ASN A 75 8.04 4.67 -12.96
CA ASN A 75 9.19 4.12 -13.68
C ASN A 75 10.35 5.11 -13.82
N ASP A 76 10.05 6.40 -13.97
CA ASP A 76 11.04 7.48 -14.04
C ASP A 76 11.68 7.84 -12.69
N GLN A 77 11.11 7.38 -11.59
CA GLN A 77 11.63 7.56 -10.24
C GLN A 77 12.44 6.35 -9.74
N ALA A 78 12.47 5.25 -10.47
CA ALA A 78 12.97 3.98 -9.98
C ALA A 78 14.16 3.46 -10.79
N ASN A 79 15.25 3.14 -10.09
CA ASN A 79 16.30 2.27 -10.62
C ASN A 79 15.89 0.80 -10.37
N ARG A 80 15.27 0.20 -11.37
CA ARG A 80 14.76 -1.17 -11.26
C ARG A 80 15.87 -2.22 -11.16
N GLU A 81 17.00 -2.01 -11.81
CA GLU A 81 18.16 -2.91 -11.70
C GLU A 81 18.68 -2.94 -10.26
N ALA A 82 18.85 -1.78 -9.64
CA ALA A 82 19.23 -1.67 -8.24
C ALA A 82 18.19 -2.35 -7.32
N GLN A 83 16.89 -2.18 -7.60
CA GLN A 83 15.83 -2.83 -6.83
C GLN A 83 15.91 -4.36 -6.95
N LEU A 84 16.08 -4.90 -8.14
CA LEU A 84 16.23 -6.34 -8.38
C LEU A 84 17.49 -6.92 -7.74
N ALA A 85 18.57 -6.14 -7.70
CA ALA A 85 19.82 -6.50 -7.01
C ALA A 85 19.72 -6.40 -5.48
N GLY A 86 18.60 -5.89 -4.94
CA GLY A 86 18.40 -5.71 -3.50
C GLY A 86 19.23 -4.56 -2.91
N ALA A 87 19.56 -3.56 -3.70
CA ALA A 87 20.31 -2.38 -3.29
C ALA A 87 19.56 -1.54 -2.24
N PRO A 88 20.25 -0.64 -1.51
CA PRO A 88 19.62 0.27 -0.57
C PRO A 88 18.65 1.25 -1.27
N ASN A 89 17.71 1.80 -0.51
CA ASN A 89 16.70 2.72 -1.04
C ASN A 89 17.28 3.95 -1.75
N SER A 90 18.45 4.43 -1.31
CA SER A 90 19.15 5.57 -1.92
C SER A 90 19.62 5.31 -3.35
N GLU A 91 19.81 4.06 -3.73
CA GLU A 91 20.18 3.67 -5.10
C GLU A 91 18.97 3.32 -5.94
N ILE A 92 17.85 2.95 -5.29
CA ILE A 92 16.58 2.60 -5.97
C ILE A 92 15.80 3.86 -6.35
N LEU A 93 15.72 4.85 -5.45
CA LEU A 93 15.00 6.09 -5.66
C LEU A 93 15.85 7.09 -6.44
N LEU A 94 15.44 7.42 -7.66
CA LEU A 94 16.09 8.40 -8.55
C LEU A 94 15.53 9.83 -8.46
N ALA A 95 14.58 10.06 -7.55
CA ALA A 95 13.94 11.35 -7.34
C ALA A 95 14.16 11.84 -5.90
N ASP A 96 13.87 13.12 -5.64
CA ASP A 96 14.01 13.69 -4.30
C ASP A 96 13.08 13.01 -3.28
N LYS A 97 11.90 12.59 -3.75
CA LYS A 97 10.91 11.90 -2.92
C LYS A 97 10.06 10.93 -3.74
N PRO A 98 9.57 9.84 -3.12
CA PRO A 98 8.63 8.93 -3.75
C PRO A 98 7.26 9.60 -3.95
N SER A 99 6.44 8.99 -4.80
CA SER A 99 5.00 9.24 -4.83
C SER A 99 4.34 8.58 -3.63
N GLN A 100 3.19 9.08 -3.17
CA GLN A 100 2.48 8.56 -2.01
C GLN A 100 0.99 8.46 -2.30
N LEU A 101 0.36 7.36 -1.87
CA LEU A 101 -1.09 7.22 -1.89
C LEU A 101 -1.70 8.12 -0.79
N GLY A 102 -2.76 8.83 -1.12
CA GLY A 102 -3.54 9.56 -0.13
C GLY A 102 -4.34 8.63 0.78
N ARG A 103 -4.77 9.13 1.94
CA ARG A 103 -5.75 8.42 2.78
C ARG A 103 -7.05 8.21 1.99
N PHE A 104 -7.68 7.06 2.20
CA PHE A 104 -8.89 6.60 1.49
C PHE A 104 -8.71 6.38 -0.01
N TRP A 105 -7.51 6.56 -0.54
CA TRP A 105 -7.22 6.15 -1.91
C TRP A 105 -7.04 4.65 -1.99
N VAL A 106 -7.67 4.06 -2.97
CA VAL A 106 -7.51 2.63 -3.27
C VAL A 106 -6.42 2.47 -4.31
N GLY A 107 -5.34 1.82 -3.91
CA GLY A 107 -4.25 1.43 -4.81
C GLY A 107 -4.41 -0.03 -5.23
N LEU A 108 -4.43 -0.31 -6.53
CA LEU A 108 -4.39 -1.68 -7.06
C LEU A 108 -3.03 -1.92 -7.72
N LEU A 109 -2.23 -2.79 -7.11
CA LEU A 109 -0.85 -3.06 -7.47
C LEU A 109 -0.74 -4.42 -8.16
N LYS A 110 -0.12 -4.47 -9.33
CA LYS A 110 0.29 -5.73 -9.96
C LYS A 110 1.62 -6.16 -9.36
N GLY A 111 1.63 -7.34 -8.77
CA GLY A 111 2.85 -7.99 -8.30
C GLY A 111 3.58 -8.76 -9.41
N SER A 112 4.71 -9.37 -9.07
CA SER A 112 5.52 -10.11 -10.03
C SER A 112 4.87 -11.42 -10.51
N ALA A 113 3.89 -11.97 -9.78
CA ALA A 113 3.12 -13.14 -10.21
C ALA A 113 1.96 -12.79 -11.16
N PHE A 114 1.69 -11.52 -11.42
CA PHE A 114 0.70 -11.13 -12.43
C PHE A 114 1.22 -11.53 -13.83
N PRO A 115 0.40 -12.15 -14.70
CA PRO A 115 0.83 -12.57 -16.04
C PRO A 115 1.49 -11.44 -16.83
N GLY A 116 2.68 -11.69 -17.35
CA GLY A 116 3.46 -10.71 -18.11
C GLY A 116 4.14 -9.61 -17.27
N ASN A 117 4.16 -9.73 -15.91
CA ASN A 117 4.65 -8.70 -15.02
C ASN A 117 5.85 -9.14 -14.13
N SER A 118 6.52 -10.23 -14.46
CA SER A 118 7.53 -10.88 -13.61
C SER A 118 8.67 -9.95 -13.14
N LEU A 119 9.08 -8.98 -13.98
CA LEU A 119 10.12 -8.00 -13.64
C LEU A 119 9.59 -6.57 -13.47
N ASN A 120 8.28 -6.37 -13.61
CA ASN A 120 7.65 -5.04 -13.66
C ASN A 120 6.64 -4.80 -12.53
N GLY A 121 6.70 -5.57 -11.45
CA GLY A 121 5.88 -5.29 -10.27
C GLY A 121 6.04 -3.84 -9.80
N LEU A 122 4.99 -3.24 -9.26
CA LEU A 122 5.06 -1.89 -8.74
C LEU A 122 6.03 -1.84 -7.55
N ILE A 123 7.04 -0.98 -7.66
CA ILE A 123 7.99 -0.74 -6.56
C ILE A 123 7.32 0.16 -5.53
N HIS A 124 7.22 -0.31 -4.29
CA HIS A 124 6.58 0.42 -3.20
C HIS A 124 7.21 0.06 -1.86
N ARG A 125 6.85 0.83 -0.83
CA ARG A 125 7.24 0.55 0.56
C ARG A 125 6.21 1.11 1.54
N SER A 126 6.27 0.64 2.78
CA SER A 126 5.64 1.35 3.90
C SER A 126 6.31 2.71 4.08
N PRO A 127 5.54 3.77 4.34
CA PRO A 127 6.11 5.07 4.66
C PRO A 127 6.94 4.97 5.95
N PRO A 128 7.97 5.80 6.12
CA PRO A 128 8.70 5.91 7.39
C PRO A 128 7.76 6.23 8.55
N SER A 129 8.07 5.68 9.73
CA SER A 129 7.34 6.00 10.96
C SER A 129 7.37 7.51 11.21
N GLN A 130 6.22 8.04 11.63
CA GLN A 130 6.09 9.45 12.01
C GLN A 130 6.46 9.69 13.49
N GLY A 131 6.92 8.64 14.17
CA GLY A 131 7.31 8.68 15.56
C GLY A 131 6.40 7.83 16.47
N PRO A 132 6.76 7.70 17.76
CA PRO A 132 5.99 6.91 18.71
C PRO A 132 4.54 7.38 18.83
N GLY A 133 3.61 6.43 18.85
CA GLY A 133 2.18 6.69 19.05
C GLY A 133 1.43 7.17 17.81
N VAL A 134 2.09 7.33 16.65
CA VAL A 134 1.39 7.61 15.40
C VAL A 134 1.00 6.29 14.74
N ASN A 135 -0.26 5.92 14.92
CA ASN A 135 -0.80 4.69 14.35
C ASN A 135 -1.09 4.84 12.87
N ARG A 136 -0.90 3.75 12.14
CA ARG A 136 -1.34 3.58 10.76
C ARG A 136 -2.38 2.47 10.72
N VAL A 137 -3.48 2.70 10.02
CA VAL A 137 -4.50 1.67 9.75
C VAL A 137 -4.52 1.40 8.26
N LEU A 138 -4.14 0.18 7.89
CA LEU A 138 -4.04 -0.29 6.51
C LEU A 138 -4.97 -1.48 6.27
N PHE A 139 -5.82 -1.35 5.27
CA PHE A 139 -6.57 -2.46 4.70
C PHE A 139 -5.85 -3.00 3.47
N CYS A 140 -5.72 -4.32 3.38
CA CYS A 140 -4.99 -4.98 2.31
C CYS A 140 -5.73 -6.25 1.86
N LEU A 141 -5.84 -6.43 0.54
CA LEU A 141 -6.29 -7.67 -0.11
C LEU A 141 -5.19 -8.17 -1.03
N ASP A 142 -4.80 -9.43 -0.87
CA ASP A 142 -3.77 -10.11 -1.68
C ASP A 142 -4.33 -11.34 -2.39
N SER A 143 -3.96 -11.54 -3.67
CA SER A 143 -4.26 -12.74 -4.44
C SER A 143 -3.07 -13.31 -5.18
#